data_90454a1e208d77cbc3483a2cbf2d3bad
#
_entry.id   90454a1e208d77cbc3483a2cbf2d3bad
#
_cell.length_a   1.000
_cell.length_b   1.000
_cell.length_c   1.000
_cell.angle_alpha   90.00
_cell.angle_beta   90.00
_cell.angle_gamma   90.00
#
_symmetry.space_group_name_H-M   'P 1'
#
loop_
_entity.id
_entity.type
_entity.pdbx_description
1 polymer ?
#
loop_
_entity_poly.entity_id
_entity_poly.type
_entity_poly.pdbx_seq_one_letter_code
_entity_poly.pdbx_strand_id
1 'polypeptide(L)'
;MCIVNRMSVFHTHRPHVLTRQHTWWEGRRRFTRTEHETPVGTLSSFVEDGGFTTWRHELLLKSPEDYAAIRYFLKDERYEPDYAEFDRAQRAGADDSICRSSFGLEPLQELISGNVMSMEHFCEEWMERRDEVLSLYEILVENRRKIYSIVAESPAGHVNYGGNVTPEIIGPKVFEKYYLPHYHEAAEVMHRHGKLIGCHFDANNRIIADAIARTPLDYIEAFTPAPDTDMTLAEARAAWPDKVLWIN
;
A
#
# COMPACT_ATOMS: atom_id res chain seq x y z
N MET A 1 -8.33 -10.90 -23.23
CA MET A 1 -7.39 -10.33 -22.21
C MET A 1 -8.22 -9.33 -21.42
N CYS A 2 -8.36 -9.52 -20.13
CA CYS A 2 -9.11 -8.57 -19.29
C CYS A 2 -8.17 -7.45 -18.83
N ILE A 3 -8.59 -6.21 -19.00
CA ILE A 3 -7.85 -5.03 -18.53
C ILE A 3 -8.28 -4.73 -17.09
N VAL A 4 -7.32 -4.52 -16.20
CA VAL A 4 -7.60 -4.12 -14.82
C VAL A 4 -7.28 -2.64 -14.64
N ASN A 5 -8.31 -1.87 -14.32
CA ASN A 5 -8.19 -0.47 -13.99
C ASN A 5 -8.11 -0.30 -12.47
N ARG A 6 -7.01 0.29 -12.00
CA ARG A 6 -6.84 0.65 -10.58
C ARG A 6 -7.43 2.03 -10.37
N MET A 7 -8.48 2.12 -9.56
CA MET A 7 -9.22 3.37 -9.34
C MET A 7 -9.35 3.63 -7.84
N SER A 8 -9.11 4.87 -7.43
CA SER A 8 -9.48 5.28 -6.07
C SER A 8 -11.00 5.46 -5.95
N VAL A 9 -11.52 5.23 -4.77
CA VAL A 9 -12.92 5.49 -4.40
C VAL A 9 -13.01 6.53 -3.27
N PHE A 10 -11.91 7.20 -2.98
CA PHE A 10 -11.82 8.28 -2.00
C PHE A 10 -10.68 9.24 -2.34
N HIS A 11 -10.81 10.46 -1.83
CA HIS A 11 -9.73 11.45 -1.81
C HIS A 11 -9.12 11.52 -0.41
N THR A 12 -7.80 11.77 -0.37
CA THR A 12 -7.07 12.04 0.87
C THR A 12 -6.62 13.50 0.87
N HIS A 13 -6.89 14.20 1.96
CA HIS A 13 -6.40 15.56 2.16
C HIS A 13 -5.90 15.76 3.60
N ARG A 14 -5.13 16.84 3.81
CA ARG A 14 -4.58 17.22 5.10
C ARG A 14 -4.88 18.70 5.34
N PRO A 15 -5.95 19.02 6.09
CA PRO A 15 -6.48 20.37 6.19
C PRO A 15 -5.53 21.38 6.85
N HIS A 16 -4.59 20.90 7.69
CA HIS A 16 -3.67 21.77 8.42
C HIS A 16 -2.20 21.63 7.98
N VAL A 17 -1.96 20.98 6.84
CA VAL A 17 -0.64 20.84 6.22
C VAL A 17 -0.62 21.62 4.92
N LEU A 18 0.26 22.62 4.83
CA LEU A 18 0.44 23.34 3.59
C LEU A 18 1.46 22.60 2.72
N THR A 19 1.01 22.12 1.57
CA THR A 19 1.87 21.41 0.62
C THR A 19 2.25 22.33 -0.55
N ARG A 20 3.56 22.43 -0.83
CA ARG A 20 4.09 23.12 -2.00
C ARG A 20 4.88 22.17 -2.85
N GLN A 21 4.76 22.30 -4.17
CA GLN A 21 5.53 21.52 -5.14
C GLN A 21 6.29 22.44 -6.09
N HIS A 22 7.55 22.11 -6.29
CA HIS A 22 8.39 22.73 -7.30
C HIS A 22 8.85 21.66 -8.29
N THR A 23 8.51 21.85 -9.57
CA THR A 23 8.87 20.92 -10.65
C THR A 23 9.73 21.64 -11.69
N TRP A 24 10.83 20.99 -12.09
CA TRP A 24 11.72 21.50 -13.15
C TRP A 24 12.23 20.37 -14.04
N TRP A 25 12.87 20.74 -15.11
CA TRP A 25 13.44 19.83 -16.09
C TRP A 25 14.94 20.05 -16.25
N GLU A 26 15.70 18.95 -16.30
CA GLU A 26 17.11 18.92 -16.69
C GLU A 26 17.25 17.99 -17.90
N GLY A 27 17.33 18.61 -19.09
CA GLY A 27 17.25 17.86 -20.35
C GLY A 27 15.89 17.16 -20.51
N ARG A 28 15.88 15.82 -20.49
CA ARG A 28 14.64 15.01 -20.57
C ARG A 28 14.15 14.51 -19.23
N ARG A 29 14.84 14.82 -18.14
CA ARG A 29 14.53 14.35 -16.79
C ARG A 29 13.67 15.37 -16.10
N ARG A 30 12.55 14.93 -15.54
CA ARG A 30 11.65 15.78 -14.74
C ARG A 30 11.87 15.51 -13.26
N PHE A 31 12.08 16.56 -12.51
CA PHE A 31 12.29 16.52 -11.08
C PHE A 31 11.16 17.24 -10.35
N THR A 32 10.78 16.72 -9.20
CA THR A 32 9.78 17.35 -8.33
C THR A 32 10.26 17.30 -6.90
N ARG A 33 10.35 18.47 -6.26
CA ARG A 33 10.49 18.62 -4.81
C ARG A 33 9.15 18.97 -4.22
N THR A 34 8.75 18.23 -3.19
CA THR A 34 7.52 18.49 -2.44
C THR A 34 7.89 18.85 -1.02
N GLU A 35 7.31 19.94 -0.49
CA GLU A 35 7.45 20.37 0.88
C GLU A 35 6.09 20.37 1.57
N HIS A 36 6.06 19.87 2.81
CA HIS A 36 4.88 19.83 3.66
C HIS A 36 5.16 20.60 4.94
N GLU A 37 4.58 21.80 5.05
CA GLU A 37 4.69 22.63 6.25
C GLU A 37 3.64 22.17 7.26
N THR A 38 4.09 21.77 8.45
CA THR A 38 3.24 21.43 9.60
C THR A 38 3.52 22.40 10.76
N PRO A 39 2.63 22.51 11.75
CA PRO A 39 2.89 23.32 12.95
C PRO A 39 4.11 22.90 13.78
N VAL A 40 4.66 21.73 13.53
CA VAL A 40 5.76 21.15 14.32
C VAL A 40 7.04 20.89 13.51
N GLY A 41 7.06 21.28 12.24
CA GLY A 41 8.23 21.13 11.36
C GLY A 41 7.85 21.01 9.89
N THR A 42 8.85 21.12 9.02
CA THR A 42 8.68 20.97 7.57
C THR A 42 9.30 19.67 7.10
N LEU A 43 8.52 18.88 6.38
CA LEU A 43 8.98 17.67 5.71
C LEU A 43 9.22 17.96 4.23
N SER A 44 10.17 17.27 3.62
CA SER A 44 10.36 17.35 2.17
C SER A 44 10.65 16.00 1.57
N SER A 45 10.28 15.86 0.29
CA SER A 45 10.65 14.72 -0.56
C SER A 45 11.14 15.21 -1.91
N PHE A 46 11.94 14.37 -2.57
CA PHE A 46 12.50 14.68 -3.87
C PHE A 46 12.47 13.47 -4.77
N VAL A 47 11.83 13.63 -5.93
CA VAL A 47 11.63 12.55 -6.89
C VAL A 47 12.06 12.96 -8.29
N GLU A 48 12.50 11.98 -9.07
CA GLU A 48 12.79 12.07 -10.49
C GLU A 48 11.84 11.15 -11.25
N ASP A 49 11.18 11.69 -12.27
CA ASP A 49 10.34 10.91 -13.17
C ASP A 49 11.21 10.28 -14.26
N GLY A 50 11.36 8.98 -14.22
CA GLY A 50 12.12 8.18 -15.19
C GLY A 50 11.28 7.66 -16.36
N GLY A 51 10.03 8.16 -16.53
CA GLY A 51 9.09 7.74 -17.57
C GLY A 51 8.28 6.52 -17.18
N PHE A 52 8.86 5.33 -17.14
CA PHE A 52 8.17 4.10 -16.71
C PHE A 52 8.23 3.87 -15.19
N THR A 53 9.08 4.60 -14.46
CA THR A 53 9.24 4.53 -13.02
C THR A 53 9.55 5.90 -12.42
N THR A 54 9.45 6.00 -11.10
CA THR A 54 9.84 7.19 -10.34
C THR A 54 11.01 6.86 -9.42
N TRP A 55 12.10 7.58 -9.54
CA TRP A 55 13.24 7.49 -8.64
C TRP A 55 13.01 8.42 -7.43
N ARG A 56 13.04 7.85 -6.23
CA ARG A 56 12.89 8.61 -4.98
C ARG A 56 14.27 8.89 -4.41
N HIS A 57 14.73 10.15 -4.52
CA HIS A 57 16.03 10.57 -4.02
C HIS A 57 15.98 10.97 -2.55
N GLU A 58 14.87 11.57 -2.11
CA GLU A 58 14.63 11.92 -0.70
C GLU A 58 13.22 11.50 -0.30
N LEU A 59 13.11 10.90 0.86
CA LEU A 59 11.86 10.52 1.50
C LEU A 59 11.58 11.41 2.71
N LEU A 60 10.44 11.25 3.38
CA LEU A 60 10.04 12.17 4.45
C LEU A 60 10.93 12.09 5.68
N LEU A 61 11.29 10.88 6.12
CA LEU A 61 12.19 10.67 7.26
C LEU A 61 13.65 10.76 6.79
N LYS A 62 14.39 11.72 7.30
CA LYS A 62 15.82 11.93 7.04
C LYS A 62 16.64 11.84 8.33
N SER A 63 16.02 12.19 9.45
CA SER A 63 16.65 12.23 10.77
C SER A 63 15.59 12.00 11.86
N PRO A 64 15.98 11.66 13.10
CA PRO A 64 15.05 11.45 14.21
C PRO A 64 14.16 12.66 14.53
N GLU A 65 14.61 13.87 14.21
CA GLU A 65 13.87 15.11 14.41
C GLU A 65 12.59 15.18 13.56
N ASP A 66 12.55 14.45 12.41
CA ASP A 66 11.41 14.44 11.50
C ASP A 66 10.19 13.65 12.05
N TYR A 67 10.39 12.77 13.04
CA TYR A 67 9.30 11.94 13.57
C TYR A 67 8.10 12.75 14.07
N ALA A 68 8.34 13.88 14.73
CA ALA A 68 7.26 14.74 15.21
C ALA A 68 6.41 15.29 14.07
N ALA A 69 7.06 15.78 13.01
CA ALA A 69 6.38 16.32 11.84
C ALA A 69 5.67 15.21 11.03
N ILE A 70 6.27 14.01 10.90
CA ILE A 70 5.65 12.85 10.23
C ILE A 70 4.40 12.39 10.99
N ARG A 71 4.46 12.28 12.34
CA ARG A 71 3.28 11.96 13.15
C ARG A 71 2.15 12.96 12.94
N TYR A 72 2.46 14.26 12.89
CA TYR A 72 1.47 15.28 12.61
C TYR A 72 0.88 15.11 11.22
N PHE A 73 1.72 14.96 10.21
CA PHE A 73 1.36 14.78 8.81
C PHE A 73 0.41 13.60 8.59
N LEU A 74 0.70 12.44 9.23
CA LEU A 74 -0.14 11.25 9.14
C LEU A 74 -1.45 11.39 9.92
N LYS A 75 -1.44 12.03 11.10
CA LYS A 75 -2.65 12.25 11.91
C LYS A 75 -3.64 13.25 11.28
N ASP A 76 -3.14 14.16 10.44
CA ASP A 76 -3.96 15.17 9.78
C ASP A 76 -4.69 14.62 8.54
N GLU A 77 -4.47 13.35 8.15
CA GLU A 77 -5.15 12.72 7.02
C GLU A 77 -6.66 12.61 7.26
N ARG A 78 -7.42 13.07 6.25
CA ARG A 78 -8.87 12.96 6.14
C ARG A 78 -9.20 12.28 4.82
N TYR A 79 -10.25 11.49 4.82
CA TYR A 79 -10.69 10.69 3.68
C TYR A 79 -12.12 11.04 3.36
N GLU A 80 -12.37 11.37 2.10
CA GLU A 80 -13.71 11.70 1.59
C GLU A 80 -14.07 10.74 0.47
N PRO A 81 -15.27 10.12 0.48
CA PRO A 81 -15.71 9.26 -0.61
C PRO A 81 -15.74 9.99 -1.95
N ASP A 82 -15.25 9.34 -3.00
CA ASP A 82 -15.44 9.77 -4.39
C ASP A 82 -15.64 8.56 -5.29
N TYR A 83 -16.88 8.29 -5.62
CA TYR A 83 -17.27 7.13 -6.41
C TYR A 83 -17.55 7.46 -7.88
N ALA A 84 -17.64 8.74 -8.23
CA ALA A 84 -18.11 9.15 -9.56
C ALA A 84 -17.15 8.75 -10.68
N GLU A 85 -15.86 8.84 -10.46
CA GLU A 85 -14.85 8.45 -11.44
C GLU A 85 -14.82 6.94 -11.60
N PHE A 86 -14.89 6.18 -10.49
CA PHE A 86 -14.97 4.73 -10.51
C PHE A 86 -16.18 4.24 -11.33
N ASP A 87 -17.37 4.80 -11.07
CA ASP A 87 -18.60 4.47 -11.80
C ASP A 87 -18.49 4.78 -13.30
N ARG A 88 -17.87 5.89 -13.67
CA ARG A 88 -17.65 6.22 -15.09
C ARG A 88 -16.73 5.21 -15.76
N ALA A 89 -15.61 4.88 -15.11
CA ALA A 89 -14.63 3.93 -15.62
C ALA A 89 -15.22 2.52 -15.76
N GLN A 90 -15.97 2.05 -14.74
CA GLN A 90 -16.63 0.74 -14.77
C GLN A 90 -17.66 0.65 -15.92
N ARG A 91 -18.47 1.69 -16.11
CA ARG A 91 -19.43 1.73 -17.23
C ARG A 91 -18.75 1.80 -18.59
N ALA A 92 -17.65 2.54 -18.71
CA ALA A 92 -16.91 2.66 -19.97
C ALA A 92 -16.18 1.36 -20.34
N GLY A 93 -15.73 0.60 -19.34
CA GLY A 93 -15.04 -0.68 -19.55
C GLY A 93 -15.98 -1.85 -19.84
N ALA A 94 -17.27 -1.71 -19.50
CA ALA A 94 -18.29 -2.75 -19.66
C ALA A 94 -17.78 -4.15 -19.29
N ASP A 95 -17.87 -5.12 -20.22
CA ASP A 95 -17.43 -6.51 -20.01
C ASP A 95 -15.93 -6.73 -20.33
N ASP A 96 -15.24 -5.73 -20.88
CA ASP A 96 -13.84 -5.85 -21.32
C ASP A 96 -12.82 -5.53 -20.21
N SER A 97 -13.25 -4.91 -19.11
CA SER A 97 -12.37 -4.52 -18.03
C SER A 97 -12.98 -4.71 -16.64
N ILE A 98 -12.11 -4.88 -15.65
CA ILE A 98 -12.45 -4.88 -14.24
C ILE A 98 -11.89 -3.62 -13.60
N CYS A 99 -12.74 -2.82 -12.96
CA CYS A 99 -12.30 -1.75 -12.08
C CYS A 99 -12.11 -2.29 -10.66
N ARG A 100 -10.96 -2.00 -10.08
CA ARG A 100 -10.54 -2.45 -8.76
C ARG A 100 -10.14 -1.28 -7.89
N SER A 101 -10.64 -1.21 -6.68
CA SER A 101 -10.19 -0.23 -5.68
C SER A 101 -9.04 -0.76 -4.82
N SER A 102 -8.51 0.07 -3.94
CA SER A 102 -7.43 -0.28 -3.02
C SER A 102 -7.53 0.49 -1.73
N PHE A 103 -7.05 -0.13 -0.64
CA PHE A 103 -6.81 0.55 0.65
C PHE A 103 -5.44 1.27 0.71
N GLY A 104 -4.57 1.07 -0.28
CA GLY A 104 -3.15 1.39 -0.20
C GLY A 104 -2.34 0.26 0.43
N LEU A 105 -1.09 0.53 0.78
CA LEU A 105 -0.20 -0.46 1.39
C LEU A 105 -0.64 -0.81 2.82
N GLU A 106 -0.24 -1.98 3.30
CA GLU A 106 -0.38 -2.33 4.72
C GLU A 106 0.35 -1.30 5.59
N PRO A 107 -0.10 -1.06 6.83
CA PRO A 107 0.49 -0.02 7.67
C PRO A 107 2.01 -0.10 7.83
N LEU A 108 2.56 -1.31 8.04
CA LEU A 108 4.01 -1.46 8.14
C LEU A 108 4.69 -1.36 6.76
N GLN A 109 4.06 -1.88 5.70
CA GLN A 109 4.58 -1.79 4.35
C GLN A 109 4.64 -0.36 3.83
N GLU A 110 3.71 0.51 4.25
CA GLU A 110 3.75 1.95 3.95
C GLU A 110 5.03 2.61 4.48
N LEU A 111 5.54 2.16 5.64
CA LEU A 111 6.80 2.64 6.19
C LEU A 111 8.02 2.08 5.42
N ILE A 112 7.94 0.83 4.92
CA ILE A 112 9.04 0.15 4.23
C ILE A 112 9.20 0.61 2.77
N SER A 113 8.10 0.72 2.04
CA SER A 113 8.12 0.96 0.59
C SER A 113 7.23 2.12 0.12
N GLY A 114 6.58 2.82 1.07
CA GLY A 114 5.81 4.02 0.80
C GLY A 114 6.69 5.27 0.60
N ASN A 115 6.23 6.40 1.12
CA ASN A 115 6.93 7.68 0.97
C ASN A 115 7.62 8.15 2.26
N VAL A 116 7.60 7.34 3.34
CA VAL A 116 8.11 7.76 4.64
C VAL A 116 9.61 7.57 4.72
N MET A 117 10.10 6.34 4.50
CA MET A 117 11.54 6.00 4.56
C MET A 117 11.90 4.95 3.51
N SER A 118 13.19 4.78 3.22
CA SER A 118 13.66 3.69 2.38
C SER A 118 13.64 2.37 3.16
N MET A 119 13.71 1.25 2.45
CA MET A 119 13.81 -0.08 3.06
C MET A 119 15.05 -0.20 3.96
N GLU A 120 16.20 0.33 3.52
CA GLU A 120 17.44 0.35 4.28
C GLU A 120 17.25 1.17 5.58
N HIS A 121 16.73 2.38 5.45
CA HIS A 121 16.48 3.27 6.60
C HIS A 121 15.42 2.67 7.55
N PHE A 122 14.40 1.98 7.02
CA PHE A 122 13.44 1.24 7.86
C PHE A 122 14.16 0.17 8.71
N CYS A 123 15.08 -0.60 8.15
CA CYS A 123 15.81 -1.62 8.90
C CYS A 123 16.65 -1.00 10.03
N GLU A 124 17.31 0.14 9.78
CA GLU A 124 18.07 0.87 10.78
C GLU A 124 17.16 1.37 11.91
N GLU A 125 16.09 2.08 11.56
CA GLU A 125 15.13 2.63 12.53
C GLU A 125 14.39 1.53 13.32
N TRP A 126 14.09 0.39 12.68
CA TRP A 126 13.51 -0.77 13.34
C TRP A 126 14.42 -1.37 14.41
N MET A 127 15.72 -1.30 14.21
CA MET A 127 16.72 -1.79 15.19
C MET A 127 17.00 -0.78 16.28
N GLU A 128 17.09 0.50 15.93
CA GLU A 128 17.56 1.56 16.83
C GLU A 128 16.43 2.31 17.54
N ARG A 129 15.29 2.54 16.84
CA ARG A 129 14.18 3.40 17.29
C ARG A 129 12.82 2.75 17.03
N ARG A 130 12.71 1.48 17.36
CA ARG A 130 11.51 0.68 17.12
C ARG A 130 10.22 1.31 17.66
N ASP A 131 10.27 1.94 18.83
CA ASP A 131 9.10 2.57 19.43
C ASP A 131 8.61 3.76 18.58
N GLU A 132 9.50 4.51 17.97
CA GLU A 132 9.17 5.58 17.03
C GLU A 132 8.51 5.01 15.77
N VAL A 133 9.09 3.97 15.18
CA VAL A 133 8.51 3.28 14.01
C VAL A 133 7.12 2.73 14.35
N LEU A 134 6.95 2.09 15.51
CA LEU A 134 5.67 1.57 15.95
C LEU A 134 4.65 2.68 16.21
N SER A 135 5.08 3.85 16.68
CA SER A 135 4.18 5.00 16.83
C SER A 135 3.59 5.49 15.50
N LEU A 136 4.38 5.45 14.41
CA LEU A 136 3.90 5.75 13.06
C LEU A 136 2.98 4.65 12.53
N TYR A 137 3.36 3.39 12.76
CA TYR A 137 2.55 2.23 12.38
C TYR A 137 1.14 2.29 13.00
N GLU A 138 1.00 2.61 14.28
CA GLU A 138 -0.29 2.74 14.95
C GLU A 138 -1.18 3.82 14.32
N ILE A 139 -0.60 4.96 13.94
CA ILE A 139 -1.34 6.01 13.23
C ILE A 139 -1.82 5.51 11.86
N LEU A 140 -0.97 4.78 11.13
CA LEU A 140 -1.34 4.22 9.84
C LEU A 140 -2.42 3.14 9.97
N VAL A 141 -2.41 2.33 11.04
CA VAL A 141 -3.50 1.39 11.35
C VAL A 141 -4.82 2.12 11.50
N GLU A 142 -4.87 3.17 12.33
CA GLU A 142 -6.08 3.97 12.51
C GLU A 142 -6.53 4.64 11.20
N ASN A 143 -5.60 5.10 10.39
CA ASN A 143 -5.92 5.67 9.09
C ASN A 143 -6.51 4.63 8.13
N ARG A 144 -5.99 3.39 8.09
CA ARG A 144 -6.56 2.32 7.26
C ARG A 144 -7.99 1.96 7.70
N ARG A 145 -8.24 1.88 9.00
CA ARG A 145 -9.58 1.61 9.54
C ARG A 145 -10.64 2.63 9.11
N LYS A 146 -10.27 3.92 9.00
CA LYS A 146 -11.17 4.97 8.48
C LYS A 146 -11.59 4.74 7.04
N ILE A 147 -10.75 4.07 6.24
CA ILE A 147 -11.01 3.82 4.82
C ILE A 147 -11.94 2.61 4.62
N TYR A 148 -11.99 1.65 5.54
CA TYR A 148 -12.73 0.40 5.34
C TYR A 148 -14.20 0.63 5.01
N SER A 149 -14.92 1.48 5.73
CA SER A 149 -16.32 1.78 5.45
C SER A 149 -16.50 2.46 4.10
N ILE A 150 -15.62 3.42 3.75
CA ILE A 150 -15.68 4.13 2.46
C ILE A 150 -15.54 3.13 1.29
N VAL A 151 -14.59 2.22 1.37
CA VAL A 151 -14.36 1.21 0.33
C VAL A 151 -15.49 0.18 0.32
N ALA A 152 -16.01 -0.20 1.50
CA ALA A 152 -17.12 -1.14 1.62
C ALA A 152 -18.41 -0.62 0.98
N GLU A 153 -18.69 0.67 1.11
CA GLU A 153 -19.88 1.34 0.53
C GLU A 153 -19.71 1.72 -0.95
N SER A 154 -18.49 1.63 -1.49
CA SER A 154 -18.18 1.99 -2.87
C SER A 154 -18.80 1.00 -3.88
N PRO A 155 -18.89 1.36 -5.17
CA PRO A 155 -19.32 0.44 -6.23
C PRO A 155 -18.29 -0.64 -6.58
N ALA A 156 -17.06 -0.60 -6.03
CA ALA A 156 -16.02 -1.57 -6.33
C ALA A 156 -16.37 -2.97 -5.79
N GLY A 157 -16.50 -3.97 -6.67
CA GLY A 157 -16.69 -5.38 -6.27
C GLY A 157 -15.40 -6.08 -5.85
N HIS A 158 -14.24 -5.54 -6.24
CA HIS A 158 -12.91 -6.09 -5.98
C HIS A 158 -12.02 -5.03 -5.34
N VAL A 159 -11.29 -5.42 -4.30
CA VAL A 159 -10.42 -4.51 -3.55
C VAL A 159 -9.07 -5.15 -3.32
N ASN A 160 -8.00 -4.38 -3.51
CA ASN A 160 -6.65 -4.78 -3.08
C ASN A 160 -6.31 -4.17 -1.74
N TYR A 161 -5.77 -4.97 -0.86
CA TYR A 161 -5.13 -4.49 0.34
C TYR A 161 -3.64 -4.73 0.24
N GLY A 162 -2.89 -3.64 0.20
CA GLY A 162 -1.46 -3.68 0.21
C GLY A 162 -0.78 -4.15 -1.06
N GLY A 163 0.42 -4.60 -0.86
CA GLY A 163 1.30 -5.10 -1.91
C GLY A 163 2.76 -4.79 -1.69
N ASN A 164 3.59 -5.32 -2.60
CA ASN A 164 5.05 -5.22 -2.54
C ASN A 164 5.62 -5.69 -1.19
N VAL A 165 4.96 -6.66 -0.56
CA VAL A 165 5.46 -7.26 0.67
C VAL A 165 6.81 -7.91 0.40
N THR A 166 7.78 -7.64 1.25
CA THR A 166 9.17 -8.13 1.11
C THR A 166 9.47 -9.17 2.20
N PRO A 167 9.10 -10.46 1.97
CA PRO A 167 9.19 -11.50 3.00
C PRO A 167 10.59 -11.69 3.57
N GLU A 168 11.63 -11.46 2.77
CA GLU A 168 13.03 -11.55 3.19
C GLU A 168 13.41 -10.49 4.22
N ILE A 169 12.77 -9.31 4.18
CA ILE A 169 13.03 -8.20 5.12
C ILE A 169 12.26 -8.40 6.42
N ILE A 170 10.97 -8.73 6.30
CA ILE A 170 10.09 -8.78 7.48
C ILE A 170 10.11 -10.14 8.19
N GLY A 171 10.23 -11.23 7.42
CA GLY A 171 10.14 -12.60 7.94
C GLY A 171 8.73 -12.99 8.43
N PRO A 172 8.52 -14.29 8.76
CA PRO A 172 7.20 -14.78 9.12
C PRO A 172 6.62 -14.15 10.39
N LYS A 173 7.44 -13.94 11.42
CA LYS A 173 6.97 -13.41 12.71
C LYS A 173 6.44 -11.97 12.62
N VAL A 174 7.11 -11.13 11.82
CA VAL A 174 6.65 -9.74 11.60
C VAL A 174 5.40 -9.75 10.73
N PHE A 175 5.35 -10.60 9.69
CA PHE A 175 4.16 -10.75 8.87
C PHE A 175 2.94 -11.19 9.70
N GLU A 176 3.08 -12.21 10.55
CA GLU A 176 2.00 -12.68 11.43
C GLU A 176 1.52 -11.61 12.40
N LYS A 177 2.43 -10.81 12.93
CA LYS A 177 2.10 -9.79 13.94
C LYS A 177 1.53 -8.50 13.35
N TYR A 178 2.08 -8.03 12.21
CA TYR A 178 1.82 -6.67 11.72
C TYR A 178 1.10 -6.62 10.36
N TYR A 179 0.83 -7.77 9.71
CA TYR A 179 0.10 -7.83 8.44
C TYR A 179 -1.18 -8.66 8.58
N LEU A 180 -1.05 -9.89 9.05
CA LEU A 180 -2.16 -10.84 9.14
C LEU A 180 -3.41 -10.30 9.84
N PRO A 181 -3.34 -9.57 10.98
CA PRO A 181 -4.53 -8.99 11.62
C PRO A 181 -5.28 -8.00 10.72
N HIS A 182 -4.57 -7.22 9.92
CA HIS A 182 -5.20 -6.23 9.03
C HIS A 182 -5.94 -6.87 7.87
N TYR A 183 -5.45 -7.99 7.34
CA TYR A 183 -6.19 -8.76 6.34
C TYR A 183 -7.49 -9.32 6.94
N HIS A 184 -7.47 -9.79 8.18
CA HIS A 184 -8.67 -10.26 8.86
C HIS A 184 -9.68 -9.14 9.09
N GLU A 185 -9.26 -8.00 9.63
CA GLU A 185 -10.14 -6.84 9.84
C GLU A 185 -10.77 -6.35 8.53
N ALA A 186 -9.96 -6.15 7.50
CA ALA A 186 -10.42 -5.64 6.22
C ALA A 186 -11.35 -6.63 5.51
N ALA A 187 -10.98 -7.92 5.47
CA ALA A 187 -11.80 -8.94 4.82
C ALA A 187 -13.14 -9.13 5.50
N GLU A 188 -13.20 -9.08 6.84
CA GLU A 188 -14.48 -9.13 7.56
C GLU A 188 -15.43 -8.02 7.12
N VAL A 189 -14.92 -6.79 6.94
CA VAL A 189 -15.73 -5.66 6.47
C VAL A 189 -16.12 -5.86 5.00
N MET A 190 -15.19 -6.26 4.13
CA MET A 190 -15.44 -6.45 2.70
C MET A 190 -16.45 -7.57 2.44
N HIS A 191 -16.28 -8.72 3.06
CA HIS A 191 -17.16 -9.87 2.88
C HIS A 191 -18.59 -9.60 3.35
N ARG A 192 -18.78 -8.83 4.44
CA ARG A 192 -20.12 -8.38 4.87
C ARG A 192 -20.84 -7.53 3.81
N HIS A 193 -20.10 -6.88 2.91
CA HIS A 193 -20.63 -6.09 1.80
C HIS A 193 -20.60 -6.84 0.45
N GLY A 194 -20.34 -8.15 0.47
CA GLY A 194 -20.29 -8.98 -0.74
C GLY A 194 -19.14 -8.68 -1.69
N LYS A 195 -18.04 -8.11 -1.18
CA LYS A 195 -16.88 -7.73 -1.97
C LYS A 195 -15.74 -8.75 -1.83
N LEU A 196 -14.95 -8.91 -2.89
CA LEU A 196 -13.74 -9.71 -2.90
C LEU A 196 -12.53 -8.85 -2.52
N ILE A 197 -11.63 -9.42 -1.72
CA ILE A 197 -10.41 -8.78 -1.27
C ILE A 197 -9.18 -9.64 -1.58
N GLY A 198 -8.12 -9.02 -2.08
CA GLY A 198 -6.86 -9.69 -2.33
C GLY A 198 -5.67 -8.80 -2.01
N CYS A 199 -4.48 -9.35 -2.20
CA CYS A 199 -3.23 -8.64 -1.99
C CYS A 199 -2.26 -8.94 -3.13
N HIS A 200 -1.37 -8.00 -3.41
CA HIS A 200 -0.31 -8.13 -4.40
C HIS A 200 0.92 -8.80 -3.77
N PHE A 201 1.13 -10.09 -4.10
CA PHE A 201 2.24 -10.90 -3.61
C PHE A 201 3.11 -11.40 -4.76
N ASP A 202 4.00 -10.57 -5.27
CA ASP A 202 4.88 -10.82 -6.41
C ASP A 202 6.32 -11.22 -6.03
N ALA A 203 6.62 -11.29 -4.73
CA ALA A 203 7.96 -11.60 -4.20
C ALA A 203 8.15 -13.10 -3.88
N ASN A 204 9.28 -13.44 -3.23
CA ASN A 204 9.59 -14.78 -2.72
C ASN A 204 8.72 -15.11 -1.50
N ASN A 205 7.59 -15.74 -1.75
CA ASN A 205 6.55 -15.94 -0.73
C ASN A 205 6.66 -17.23 0.06
N ARG A 206 7.58 -18.14 -0.28
CA ARG A 206 7.71 -19.47 0.35
C ARG A 206 7.82 -19.37 1.88
N ILE A 207 8.64 -18.43 2.37
CA ILE A 207 8.88 -18.28 3.81
C ILE A 207 7.64 -17.84 4.60
N ILE A 208 6.66 -17.19 3.95
CA ILE A 208 5.39 -16.75 4.56
C ILE A 208 4.16 -17.49 4.00
N ALA A 209 4.35 -18.53 3.21
CA ALA A 209 3.26 -19.22 2.50
C ALA A 209 2.17 -19.72 3.46
N ASP A 210 2.55 -20.32 4.59
CA ASP A 210 1.60 -20.78 5.62
C ASP A 210 0.83 -19.63 6.27
N ALA A 211 1.45 -18.47 6.43
CA ALA A 211 0.78 -17.30 6.96
C ALA A 211 -0.20 -16.70 5.94
N ILE A 212 0.16 -16.67 4.65
CA ILE A 212 -0.75 -16.29 3.55
C ILE A 212 -1.95 -17.26 3.49
N ALA A 213 -1.74 -18.56 3.64
CA ALA A 213 -2.82 -19.55 3.66
C ALA A 213 -3.88 -19.24 4.75
N ARG A 214 -3.46 -18.69 5.89
CA ARG A 214 -4.35 -18.32 7.01
C ARG A 214 -5.04 -16.98 6.82
N THR A 215 -4.70 -16.19 5.79
CA THR A 215 -5.41 -14.95 5.50
C THR A 215 -6.80 -15.24 4.94
N PRO A 216 -7.81 -14.42 5.19
CA PRO A 216 -9.13 -14.53 4.57
C PRO A 216 -9.19 -13.87 3.18
N LEU A 217 -8.05 -13.65 2.53
CA LEU A 217 -7.98 -13.07 1.19
C LEU A 217 -8.57 -14.04 0.16
N ASP A 218 -9.36 -13.53 -0.78
CA ASP A 218 -10.00 -14.32 -1.85
C ASP A 218 -9.05 -14.60 -3.00
N TYR A 219 -8.08 -13.71 -3.24
CA TYR A 219 -7.13 -13.84 -4.34
C TYR A 219 -5.73 -13.31 -3.99
N ILE A 220 -4.76 -13.91 -4.65
CA ILE A 220 -3.36 -13.47 -4.68
C ILE A 220 -3.14 -12.80 -6.04
N GLU A 221 -2.91 -11.49 -6.03
CA GLU A 221 -2.66 -10.71 -7.25
C GLU A 221 -1.17 -10.67 -7.56
N ALA A 222 -0.85 -10.73 -8.85
CA ALA A 222 0.50 -10.67 -9.39
C ALA A 222 1.42 -11.80 -8.87
N PHE A 223 0.85 -12.97 -8.54
CA PHE A 223 1.69 -14.11 -8.21
C PHE A 223 2.67 -14.39 -9.35
N THR A 224 3.94 -14.27 -9.07
CA THR A 224 5.03 -14.52 -10.02
C THR A 224 5.61 -15.90 -9.71
N PRO A 225 5.50 -16.89 -10.64
CA PRO A 225 6.03 -18.22 -10.38
C PRO A 225 7.53 -18.33 -10.61
N ALA A 226 8.14 -19.41 -10.09
CA ALA A 226 9.51 -19.78 -10.43
C ALA A 226 9.68 -19.93 -11.97
N PRO A 227 10.84 -19.53 -12.55
CA PRO A 227 12.10 -19.23 -11.85
C PRO A 227 12.26 -17.77 -11.37
N ASP A 228 11.30 -16.89 -11.64
CA ASP A 228 11.42 -15.46 -11.28
C ASP A 228 11.25 -15.24 -9.77
N THR A 229 10.54 -16.15 -9.08
CA THR A 229 10.46 -16.22 -7.62
C THR A 229 10.75 -17.62 -7.10
N ASP A 230 10.52 -17.88 -5.80
CA ASP A 230 10.88 -19.11 -5.12
C ASP A 230 9.80 -20.21 -5.10
N MET A 231 8.60 -19.95 -5.65
CA MET A 231 7.50 -20.92 -5.69
C MET A 231 7.03 -21.21 -7.11
N THR A 232 6.88 -22.49 -7.43
CA THR A 232 6.19 -22.90 -8.66
C THR A 232 4.69 -22.71 -8.55
N LEU A 233 4.00 -22.65 -9.68
CA LEU A 233 2.53 -22.57 -9.70
C LEU A 233 1.86 -23.77 -9.01
N ALA A 234 2.45 -24.96 -9.14
CA ALA A 234 1.94 -26.19 -8.47
C ALA A 234 2.07 -26.10 -6.94
N GLU A 235 3.21 -25.61 -6.44
CA GLU A 235 3.42 -25.38 -5.00
C GLU A 235 2.48 -24.31 -4.46
N ALA A 236 2.32 -23.18 -5.17
CA ALA A 236 1.40 -22.11 -4.79
C ALA A 236 -0.05 -22.60 -4.74
N ARG A 237 -0.50 -23.39 -5.73
CA ARG A 237 -1.83 -23.97 -5.74
C ARG A 237 -2.04 -24.98 -4.60
N ALA A 238 -1.00 -25.76 -4.26
CA ALA A 238 -1.06 -26.68 -3.12
C ALA A 238 -1.12 -25.93 -1.77
N ALA A 239 -0.37 -24.84 -1.64
CA ALA A 239 -0.35 -24.00 -0.43
C ALA A 239 -1.67 -23.22 -0.24
N TRP A 240 -2.29 -22.77 -1.33
CA TRP A 240 -3.47 -21.88 -1.32
C TRP A 240 -4.60 -22.44 -2.21
N PRO A 241 -5.19 -23.59 -1.86
CA PRO A 241 -6.16 -24.28 -2.71
C PRO A 241 -7.43 -23.46 -2.97
N ASP A 242 -7.85 -22.66 -2.00
CA ASP A 242 -9.10 -21.89 -2.02
C ASP A 242 -8.94 -20.46 -2.54
N LYS A 243 -7.72 -20.01 -2.81
CA LYS A 243 -7.47 -18.65 -3.31
C LYS A 243 -7.36 -18.61 -4.82
N VAL A 244 -7.89 -17.57 -5.44
CA VAL A 244 -7.62 -17.30 -6.86
C VAL A 244 -6.17 -16.85 -7.02
N LEU A 245 -5.42 -17.50 -7.90
CA LEU A 245 -4.07 -17.09 -8.28
C LEU A 245 -4.16 -16.25 -9.55
N TRP A 246 -3.85 -15.00 -9.42
CA TRP A 246 -3.76 -14.06 -10.53
C TRP A 246 -2.30 -13.91 -10.91
N ILE A 247 -1.92 -14.60 -12.00
CA ILE A 247 -0.53 -14.73 -12.44
C ILE A 247 -0.07 -13.43 -13.12
N ASN A 248 1.16 -13.03 -12.83
CA ASN A 248 1.83 -11.91 -13.47
C ASN A 248 2.53 -12.32 -14.77
#